data_4367363b307c757d70391ea76b0b8a28
#
_entry.id   4367363b307c757d70391ea76b0b8a28
#
_cell.length_a   1.000
_cell.length_b   1.000
_cell.length_c   1.000
_cell.angle_alpha   90.00
_cell.angle_beta   90.00
_cell.angle_gamma   90.00
#
_symmetry.space_group_name_H-M   'P 1'
#
loop_
_entity.id
_entity.type
_entity.pdbx_description
1 polymer ?
#
loop_
_entity_poly.entity_id
_entity_poly.type
_entity_poly.pdbx_seq_one_letter_code
_entity_poly.pdbx_strand_id
1 'polypeptide(L)'
;MDKQLTNIGIIRESRNDENRTPLVPEHIKKYKESNPNINFIIQPSNSRCFSDEEYELCGAKINENLNECSIIFGVKEIDPNILINNRTYLFFSHTFKINKQQKNIEKHKKDLLLSILNKKITLIDYENIRGKNGTRCLGFGRFAGIVGCYNTLNLLLKVLGKQSLASAYKINDYERLVLNLKNLYFPKTKILVTGDGRVAKGVIELLNQTNIKGCLLYTSPSPRDRNV
;
A
#
# COMPACT_ATOMS: atom_id res chain seq x y z
N MET A 1 -15.96 9.63 34.03
CA MET A 1 -15.76 8.31 33.36
C MET A 1 -14.34 8.30 32.85
N ASP A 2 -13.47 7.54 33.48
CA ASP A 2 -12.13 7.32 32.99
C ASP A 2 -12.21 6.65 31.59
N LYS A 3 -11.75 7.35 30.57
CA LYS A 3 -11.71 6.78 29.23
C LYS A 3 -10.70 5.64 29.25
N GLN A 4 -11.18 4.41 29.07
CA GLN A 4 -10.35 3.23 29.02
C GLN A 4 -9.23 3.40 27.98
N LEU A 5 -8.00 3.11 28.38
CA LEU A 5 -6.83 3.18 27.53
C LEU A 5 -6.98 2.17 26.38
N THR A 6 -6.82 2.62 25.14
CA THR A 6 -6.91 1.76 23.95
C THR A 6 -5.54 1.63 23.29
N ASN A 7 -5.06 0.41 23.19
CA ASN A 7 -3.81 0.11 22.48
C ASN A 7 -4.09 -0.27 21.03
N ILE A 8 -3.44 0.41 20.11
CA ILE A 8 -3.47 0.16 18.66
C ILE A 8 -2.10 -0.37 18.24
N GLY A 9 -2.10 -1.53 17.59
CA GLY A 9 -0.88 -2.15 17.07
C GLY A 9 -0.63 -1.83 15.60
N ILE A 10 0.63 -1.70 15.20
CA ILE A 10 1.07 -1.78 13.80
C ILE A 10 1.97 -2.99 13.67
N ILE A 11 1.51 -3.97 12.90
CA ILE A 11 2.26 -5.21 12.65
C ILE A 11 3.35 -4.98 11.60
N ARG A 12 4.48 -5.63 11.77
CA ARG A 12 5.53 -5.68 10.75
C ARG A 12 5.08 -6.51 9.55
N GLU A 13 5.29 -5.98 8.35
CA GLU A 13 5.02 -6.71 7.11
C GLU A 13 5.98 -7.90 6.97
N SER A 14 5.46 -9.03 6.51
CA SER A 14 6.25 -10.27 6.34
C SER A 14 6.95 -10.34 4.98
N ARG A 15 6.56 -9.51 4.02
CA ARG A 15 7.11 -9.52 2.66
C ARG A 15 8.34 -8.63 2.57
N ASN A 16 9.42 -9.15 1.99
CA ASN A 16 10.68 -8.40 1.80
C ASN A 16 10.57 -7.21 0.84
N ASP A 17 9.53 -7.17 0.00
CA ASP A 17 9.27 -6.09 -0.96
C ASP A 17 8.17 -5.13 -0.49
N GLU A 18 7.71 -5.23 0.78
CA GLU A 18 6.70 -4.37 1.36
C GLU A 18 7.31 -3.50 2.46
N ASN A 19 7.65 -2.27 2.10
CA ASN A 19 8.24 -1.29 3.02
C ASN A 19 7.22 -0.26 3.51
N ARG A 20 5.98 -0.32 3.03
CA ARG A 20 4.93 0.63 3.41
C ARG A 20 4.44 0.36 4.83
N THR A 21 3.84 1.38 5.41
CA THR A 21 3.20 1.33 6.72
C THR A 21 1.76 1.86 6.62
N PRO A 22 0.82 1.35 7.42
CA PRO A 22 -0.55 1.84 7.40
C PRO A 22 -0.70 3.27 7.98
N LEU A 23 0.15 3.64 8.93
CA LEU A 23 0.19 4.96 9.55
C LEU A 23 1.65 5.43 9.63
N VAL A 24 1.91 6.65 9.16
CA VAL A 24 3.24 7.27 9.27
C VAL A 24 3.41 7.93 10.65
N PRO A 25 4.66 8.17 11.14
CA PRO A 25 4.92 8.76 12.45
C PRO A 25 4.15 10.06 12.70
N GLU A 26 4.11 10.97 11.72
CA GLU A 26 3.36 12.23 11.82
C GLU A 26 1.86 12.01 12.09
N HIS A 27 1.24 11.03 11.44
CA HIS A 27 -0.17 10.70 11.68
C HIS A 27 -0.40 10.20 13.11
N ILE A 28 0.53 9.41 13.66
CA ILE A 28 0.47 8.93 15.04
C ILE A 28 0.54 10.09 16.01
N LYS A 29 1.51 11.02 15.83
CA LYS A 29 1.65 12.21 16.65
C LYS A 29 0.35 13.02 16.68
N LYS A 30 -0.15 13.38 15.50
CA LYS A 30 -1.38 14.16 15.34
C LYS A 30 -2.60 13.48 15.97
N TYR A 31 -2.69 12.14 15.82
CA TYR A 31 -3.81 11.38 16.36
C TYR A 31 -3.77 11.32 17.88
N LYS A 32 -2.59 11.14 18.48
CA LYS A 32 -2.39 11.15 19.95
C LYS A 32 -2.70 12.50 20.58
N GLU A 33 -2.30 13.60 19.93
CA GLU A 33 -2.62 14.96 20.40
C GLU A 33 -4.13 15.16 20.56
N SER A 34 -4.92 14.60 19.65
CA SER A 34 -6.39 14.68 19.70
C SER A 34 -7.04 13.59 20.56
N ASN A 35 -6.32 12.52 20.89
CA ASN A 35 -6.84 11.32 21.56
C ASN A 35 -5.84 10.79 22.59
N PRO A 36 -5.66 11.45 23.76
CA PRO A 36 -4.61 11.11 24.73
C PRO A 36 -4.77 9.73 25.37
N ASN A 37 -5.96 9.13 25.29
CA ASN A 37 -6.25 7.79 25.77
C ASN A 37 -5.94 6.66 24.76
N ILE A 38 -5.28 6.99 23.64
CA ILE A 38 -4.86 6.01 22.65
C ILE A 38 -3.34 5.89 22.66
N ASN A 39 -2.86 4.65 22.77
CA ASN A 39 -1.47 4.30 22.61
C ASN A 39 -1.25 3.56 21.31
N PHE A 40 -0.08 3.77 20.70
CA PHE A 40 0.39 3.02 19.56
C PHE A 40 1.57 2.13 19.95
N ILE A 41 1.48 0.85 19.58
CA ILE A 41 2.53 -0.15 19.77
C ILE A 41 2.92 -0.65 18.38
N ILE A 42 4.19 -0.50 18.03
CA ILE A 42 4.69 -0.78 16.70
C ILE A 42 5.67 -1.94 16.79
N GLN A 43 5.49 -2.98 15.99
CA GLN A 43 6.51 -4.02 15.89
C GLN A 43 7.79 -3.47 15.25
N PRO A 44 8.98 -3.80 15.77
CA PRO A 44 10.25 -3.36 15.19
C PRO A 44 10.42 -3.86 13.76
N SER A 45 11.02 -3.03 12.88
CA SER A 45 11.20 -3.40 11.48
C SER A 45 12.40 -2.70 10.83
N ASN A 46 13.28 -3.48 10.23
CA ASN A 46 14.42 -2.98 9.46
C ASN A 46 14.09 -2.69 7.98
N SER A 47 12.89 -3.05 7.51
CA SER A 47 12.47 -2.88 6.11
C SER A 47 11.44 -1.79 5.92
N ARG A 48 10.78 -1.34 6.97
CA ARG A 48 9.76 -0.30 6.90
C ARG A 48 10.38 1.03 6.44
N CYS A 49 9.64 1.82 5.64
CA CYS A 49 10.09 3.10 5.10
C CYS A 49 10.31 4.22 6.16
N PHE A 50 9.89 4.01 7.39
CA PHE A 50 10.17 4.85 8.55
C PHE A 50 10.83 4.01 9.63
N SER A 51 11.85 4.55 10.29
CA SER A 51 12.58 3.82 11.33
C SER A 51 11.78 3.67 12.62
N ASP A 52 12.22 2.78 13.49
CA ASP A 52 11.60 2.59 14.80
C ASP A 52 11.74 3.86 15.66
N GLU A 53 12.91 4.54 15.57
CA GLU A 53 13.18 5.79 16.29
C GLU A 53 12.24 6.92 15.87
N GLU A 54 11.89 7.03 14.58
CA GLU A 54 10.92 8.04 14.10
C GLU A 54 9.55 7.83 14.75
N TYR A 55 9.14 6.58 14.97
CA TYR A 55 7.90 6.26 15.66
C TYR A 55 7.98 6.57 17.17
N GLU A 56 9.10 6.27 17.83
CA GLU A 56 9.30 6.59 19.25
C GLU A 56 9.26 8.11 19.49
N LEU A 57 9.91 8.89 18.63
CA LEU A 57 9.88 10.36 18.67
C LEU A 57 8.46 10.95 18.54
N CYS A 58 7.57 10.21 17.86
CA CYS A 58 6.16 10.57 17.74
C CYS A 58 5.29 9.99 18.88
N GLY A 59 5.91 9.39 19.90
CA GLY A 59 5.26 8.89 21.10
C GLY A 59 4.64 7.51 20.96
N ALA A 60 5.00 6.72 19.96
CA ALA A 60 4.67 5.31 19.90
C ALA A 60 5.65 4.50 20.79
N LYS A 61 5.26 3.28 21.15
CA LYS A 61 6.10 2.30 21.83
C LYS A 61 6.54 1.24 20.84
N ILE A 62 7.81 0.93 20.78
CA ILE A 62 8.31 -0.20 19.99
C ILE A 62 8.24 -1.47 20.84
N ASN A 63 7.54 -2.49 20.35
CA ASN A 63 7.43 -3.78 21.04
C ASN A 63 7.06 -4.88 20.05
N GLU A 64 7.76 -6.01 20.12
CA GLU A 64 7.47 -7.21 19.32
C GLU A 64 6.07 -7.79 19.66
N ASN A 65 5.64 -7.66 20.92
CA ASN A 65 4.39 -8.22 21.39
C ASN A 65 3.23 -7.24 21.26
N LEU A 66 2.21 -7.62 20.46
CA LEU A 66 0.97 -6.88 20.25
C LEU A 66 -0.24 -7.44 21.01
N ASN A 67 -0.04 -8.34 21.97
CA ASN A 67 -1.15 -9.01 22.68
C ASN A 67 -2.07 -8.03 23.43
N GLU A 68 -1.56 -6.89 23.84
CA GLU A 68 -2.33 -5.84 24.51
C GLU A 68 -3.13 -4.95 23.55
N CYS A 69 -2.91 -5.10 22.22
CA CYS A 69 -3.61 -4.29 21.24
C CYS A 69 -4.99 -4.86 20.93
N SER A 70 -6.01 -4.04 21.01
CA SER A 70 -7.37 -4.39 20.63
C SER A 70 -7.60 -4.26 19.12
N ILE A 71 -6.86 -3.35 18.47
CA ILE A 71 -6.92 -3.05 17.05
C ILE A 71 -5.51 -3.17 16.49
N ILE A 72 -5.35 -3.87 15.37
CA ILE A 72 -4.04 -4.10 14.73
C ILE A 72 -4.12 -3.73 13.24
N PHE A 73 -3.21 -2.88 12.81
CA PHE A 73 -3.09 -2.43 11.43
C PHE A 73 -1.93 -3.15 10.73
N GLY A 74 -2.18 -3.58 9.51
CA GLY A 74 -1.17 -4.02 8.55
C GLY A 74 -1.44 -3.44 7.18
N VAL A 75 -0.60 -3.73 6.19
CA VAL A 75 -0.81 -3.34 4.79
C VAL A 75 -1.23 -4.54 3.97
N LYS A 76 -0.48 -5.63 4.01
CA LYS A 76 -0.70 -6.85 3.22
C LYS A 76 -1.28 -7.98 4.04
N GLU A 77 -1.53 -9.11 3.36
CA GLU A 77 -2.00 -10.32 4.01
C GLU A 77 -1.06 -10.73 5.15
N ILE A 78 -1.65 -10.95 6.32
CA ILE A 78 -0.94 -11.35 7.53
C ILE A 78 -0.87 -12.88 7.58
N ASP A 79 0.26 -13.42 8.01
CA ASP A 79 0.40 -14.86 8.24
C ASP A 79 -0.67 -15.34 9.23
N PRO A 80 -1.50 -16.35 8.88
CA PRO A 80 -2.54 -16.89 9.75
C PRO A 80 -2.03 -17.32 11.13
N ASN A 81 -0.75 -17.74 11.24
CA ASN A 81 -0.19 -18.25 12.49
C ASN A 81 0.03 -17.16 13.55
N ILE A 82 0.34 -15.92 13.11
CA ILE A 82 0.62 -14.81 14.02
C ILE A 82 -0.62 -13.97 14.37
N LEU A 83 -1.77 -14.29 13.79
CA LEU A 83 -3.03 -13.61 14.12
C LEU A 83 -3.43 -13.90 15.57
N ILE A 84 -3.76 -12.84 16.33
CA ILE A 84 -4.19 -12.89 17.72
C ILE A 84 -5.71 -13.02 17.78
N ASN A 85 -6.20 -13.93 18.63
CA ASN A 85 -7.63 -14.20 18.79
C ASN A 85 -8.41 -12.98 19.31
N ASN A 86 -9.67 -12.84 18.89
CA ASN A 86 -10.60 -11.83 19.38
C ASN A 86 -10.08 -10.38 19.22
N ARG A 87 -9.39 -10.08 18.12
CA ARG A 87 -8.88 -8.74 17.81
C ARG A 87 -9.53 -8.19 16.55
N THR A 88 -9.48 -6.86 16.41
CA THR A 88 -9.85 -6.18 15.17
C THR A 88 -8.62 -5.96 14.33
N TYR A 89 -8.65 -6.38 13.07
CA TYR A 89 -7.55 -6.20 12.12
C TYR A 89 -7.98 -5.35 10.94
N LEU A 90 -7.07 -4.48 10.48
CA LEU A 90 -7.24 -3.65 9.28
C LEU A 90 -6.07 -3.88 8.32
N PHE A 91 -6.33 -4.50 7.17
CA PHE A 91 -5.34 -4.74 6.11
C PHE A 91 -6.01 -5.12 4.78
N PHE A 92 -5.25 -5.23 3.70
CA PHE A 92 -5.71 -5.77 2.41
C PHE A 92 -5.68 -7.29 2.44
N SER A 93 -6.80 -7.92 2.76
CA SER A 93 -6.87 -9.37 2.92
C SER A 93 -6.96 -10.14 1.60
N HIS A 94 -7.50 -9.52 0.56
CA HIS A 94 -7.84 -10.14 -0.72
C HIS A 94 -8.76 -11.38 -0.61
N THR A 95 -9.31 -11.65 0.56
CA THR A 95 -10.18 -12.83 0.81
C THR A 95 -11.53 -12.73 0.14
N PHE A 96 -12.05 -11.51 -0.13
CA PHE A 96 -13.31 -11.32 -0.85
C PHE A 96 -13.26 -11.82 -2.30
N LYS A 97 -12.06 -12.02 -2.86
CA LYS A 97 -11.84 -12.59 -4.20
C LYS A 97 -12.07 -14.10 -4.24
N ILE A 98 -12.25 -14.75 -3.09
CA ILE A 98 -12.56 -16.18 -3.00
C ILE A 98 -14.00 -16.37 -3.49
N ASN A 99 -14.15 -16.91 -4.69
CA ASN A 99 -15.45 -17.21 -5.29
C ASN A 99 -15.64 -18.73 -5.35
N LYS A 100 -16.85 -19.20 -5.02
CA LYS A 100 -17.22 -20.64 -5.10
C LYS A 100 -17.01 -21.22 -6.50
N GLN A 101 -17.01 -20.41 -7.54
CA GLN A 101 -16.81 -20.81 -8.94
C GLN A 101 -15.32 -20.92 -9.34
N GLN A 102 -14.39 -20.45 -8.54
CA GLN A 102 -12.96 -20.61 -8.82
C GLN A 102 -12.50 -22.03 -8.47
N LYS A 103 -12.15 -22.81 -9.51
CA LYS A 103 -11.62 -24.17 -9.34
C LYS A 103 -10.27 -24.20 -8.60
N ASN A 104 -9.48 -23.11 -8.63
CA ASN A 104 -8.18 -22.98 -7.96
C ASN A 104 -8.18 -21.77 -7.03
N ILE A 105 -8.72 -21.92 -5.83
CA ILE A 105 -8.55 -20.92 -4.77
C ILE A 105 -7.11 -21.03 -4.27
N GLU A 106 -6.37 -19.91 -4.28
CA GLU A 106 -5.02 -19.85 -3.71
C GLU A 106 -5.08 -20.29 -2.24
N LYS A 107 -4.39 -21.37 -1.92
CA LYS A 107 -4.45 -22.03 -0.61
C LYS A 107 -4.26 -21.04 0.55
N HIS A 108 -3.27 -20.14 0.44
CA HIS A 108 -2.97 -19.17 1.48
C HIS A 108 -4.14 -18.21 1.79
N LYS A 109 -4.94 -17.80 0.80
CA LYS A 109 -6.13 -16.95 1.02
C LYS A 109 -7.23 -17.71 1.76
N LYS A 110 -7.40 -18.99 1.45
CA LYS A 110 -8.35 -19.87 2.15
C LYS A 110 -7.91 -20.06 3.60
N ASP A 111 -6.63 -20.34 3.82
CA ASP A 111 -6.08 -20.57 5.16
C ASP A 111 -6.19 -19.29 6.01
N LEU A 112 -5.93 -18.11 5.42
CA LEU A 112 -6.13 -16.82 6.07
C LEU A 112 -7.60 -16.61 6.47
N LEU A 113 -8.55 -16.84 5.55
CA LEU A 113 -9.98 -16.67 5.85
C LEU A 113 -10.44 -17.62 6.95
N LEU A 114 -10.03 -18.89 6.91
CA LEU A 114 -10.35 -19.86 7.94
C LEU A 114 -9.77 -19.46 9.31
N SER A 115 -8.52 -18.96 9.32
CA SER A 115 -7.89 -18.47 10.55
C SER A 115 -8.62 -17.28 11.14
N ILE A 116 -9.04 -16.31 10.30
CA ILE A 116 -9.85 -15.15 10.72
C ILE A 116 -11.14 -15.63 11.41
N LEU A 117 -11.86 -16.59 10.81
CA LEU A 117 -13.09 -17.14 11.36
C LEU A 117 -12.85 -17.88 12.67
N ASN A 118 -11.89 -18.82 12.69
CA ASN A 118 -11.59 -19.65 13.85
C ASN A 118 -11.11 -18.84 15.05
N LYS A 119 -10.33 -17.78 14.79
CA LYS A 119 -9.79 -16.89 15.82
C LYS A 119 -10.77 -15.76 16.21
N LYS A 120 -11.99 -15.77 15.67
CA LYS A 120 -13.03 -14.76 15.94
C LYS A 120 -12.53 -13.33 15.74
N ILE A 121 -11.82 -13.10 14.65
CA ILE A 121 -11.26 -11.79 14.29
C ILE A 121 -12.33 -10.94 13.61
N THR A 122 -12.42 -9.68 14.01
CA THR A 122 -13.14 -8.66 13.25
C THR A 122 -12.22 -8.12 12.17
N LEU A 123 -12.47 -8.44 10.89
CA LEU A 123 -11.70 -7.92 9.78
C LEU A 123 -12.36 -6.71 9.16
N ILE A 124 -11.63 -5.59 9.11
CA ILE A 124 -11.95 -4.41 8.31
C ILE A 124 -11.02 -4.40 7.10
N ASP A 125 -11.50 -4.99 6.00
CA ASP A 125 -10.70 -5.05 4.78
C ASP A 125 -10.65 -3.69 4.08
N TYR A 126 -9.44 -3.17 3.87
CA TYR A 126 -9.23 -1.89 3.19
C TYR A 126 -9.84 -1.84 1.77
N GLU A 127 -9.99 -2.98 1.09
CA GLU A 127 -10.60 -3.02 -0.23
C GLU A 127 -12.10 -2.69 -0.20
N ASN A 128 -12.75 -2.88 0.94
CA ASN A 128 -14.19 -2.69 1.12
C ASN A 128 -14.58 -1.35 1.72
N ILE A 129 -13.59 -0.51 2.11
CA ILE A 129 -13.87 0.83 2.63
C ILE A 129 -14.24 1.75 1.47
N ARG A 130 -15.49 2.22 1.48
CA ARG A 130 -16.05 3.07 0.44
C ARG A 130 -16.53 4.40 0.99
N GLY A 131 -16.36 5.46 0.21
CA GLY A 131 -16.92 6.77 0.49
C GLY A 131 -18.43 6.82 0.24
N LYS A 132 -19.04 7.96 0.59
CA LYS A 132 -20.49 8.21 0.41
C LYS A 132 -20.96 8.04 -1.03
N ASN A 133 -20.09 8.27 -2.01
CA ASN A 133 -20.35 8.10 -3.45
C ASN A 133 -20.07 6.68 -3.97
N GLY A 134 -19.85 5.69 -3.07
CA GLY A 134 -19.52 4.32 -3.43
C GLY A 134 -18.08 4.10 -3.92
N THR A 135 -17.28 5.14 -4.07
CA THR A 135 -15.89 5.00 -4.52
C THR A 135 -15.03 4.37 -3.42
N ARG A 136 -14.08 3.55 -3.84
CA ARG A 136 -13.11 2.94 -2.93
C ARG A 136 -12.19 4.00 -2.33
N CYS A 137 -12.17 4.11 -0.98
CA CYS A 137 -11.39 5.11 -0.27
C CYS A 137 -9.89 4.80 -0.33
N LEU A 138 -9.51 3.55 -0.04
CA LEU A 138 -8.11 3.12 0.02
C LEU A 138 -7.71 2.37 -1.26
N GLY A 139 -6.60 2.75 -1.84
CA GLY A 139 -6.02 2.11 -3.02
C GLY A 139 -4.82 2.88 -3.55
N PHE A 140 -3.96 2.18 -4.26
CA PHE A 140 -2.68 2.70 -4.75
C PHE A 140 -2.76 3.32 -6.15
N GLY A 141 -3.96 3.61 -6.66
CA GLY A 141 -4.20 3.97 -8.06
C GLY A 141 -3.15 4.90 -8.68
N ARG A 142 -3.00 6.14 -8.17
CA ARG A 142 -1.98 7.08 -8.66
C ARG A 142 -0.56 6.49 -8.54
N PHE A 143 -0.18 6.00 -7.38
CA PHE A 143 1.15 5.43 -7.15
C PHE A 143 1.38 4.13 -7.91
N ALA A 144 0.36 3.31 -8.11
CA ALA A 144 0.48 2.13 -8.98
C ALA A 144 0.81 2.54 -10.42
N GLY A 145 0.23 3.64 -10.92
CA GLY A 145 0.56 4.21 -12.22
C GLY A 145 2.00 4.73 -12.28
N ILE A 146 2.43 5.48 -11.27
CA ILE A 146 3.81 6.00 -11.17
C ILE A 146 4.83 4.86 -11.17
N VAL A 147 4.67 3.88 -10.29
CA VAL A 147 5.60 2.75 -10.17
C VAL A 147 5.57 1.86 -11.41
N GLY A 148 4.39 1.61 -11.98
CA GLY A 148 4.24 0.85 -13.22
C GLY A 148 4.95 1.53 -14.40
N CYS A 149 4.77 2.84 -14.54
CA CYS A 149 5.45 3.64 -15.55
C CYS A 149 6.97 3.62 -15.35
N TYR A 150 7.45 3.86 -14.12
CA TYR A 150 8.88 3.81 -13.81
C TYR A 150 9.51 2.45 -14.18
N ASN A 151 8.87 1.35 -13.80
CA ASN A 151 9.36 0.01 -14.12
C ASN A 151 9.35 -0.26 -15.62
N THR A 152 8.35 0.26 -16.36
CA THR A 152 8.28 0.15 -17.82
C THR A 152 9.42 0.94 -18.49
N LEU A 153 9.71 2.17 -18.02
CA LEU A 153 10.83 2.96 -18.51
C LEU A 153 12.17 2.30 -18.20
N ASN A 154 12.32 1.71 -17.01
CA ASN A 154 13.50 0.94 -16.64
C ASN A 154 13.69 -0.29 -17.55
N LEU A 155 12.61 -0.99 -17.87
CA LEU A 155 12.65 -2.10 -18.84
C LEU A 155 13.06 -1.61 -20.24
N LEU A 156 12.53 -0.46 -20.66
CA LEU A 156 12.91 0.15 -21.94
C LEU A 156 14.43 0.45 -22.01
N LEU A 157 15.01 0.99 -20.91
CA LEU A 157 16.45 1.22 -20.83
C LEU A 157 17.25 -0.08 -21.02
N LYS A 158 16.80 -1.17 -20.39
CA LYS A 158 17.43 -2.50 -20.56
C LYS A 158 17.36 -2.98 -22.01
N VAL A 159 16.21 -2.85 -22.65
CA VAL A 159 16.03 -3.25 -24.06
C VAL A 159 16.92 -2.42 -25.00
N LEU A 160 17.16 -1.16 -24.65
CA LEU A 160 18.07 -0.27 -25.40
C LEU A 160 19.55 -0.47 -25.07
N GLY A 161 19.92 -1.48 -24.28
CA GLY A 161 21.30 -1.73 -23.85
C GLY A 161 21.88 -0.65 -22.94
N LYS A 162 21.03 0.17 -22.30
CA LYS A 162 21.42 1.22 -21.35
C LYS A 162 21.47 0.68 -19.93
N GLN A 163 22.19 1.39 -19.05
CA GLN A 163 22.22 1.06 -17.63
C GLN A 163 20.81 1.09 -17.03
N SER A 164 20.44 0.01 -16.34
CA SER A 164 19.16 -0.08 -15.66
C SER A 164 19.17 0.71 -14.35
N LEU A 165 18.01 1.25 -14.00
CA LEU A 165 17.77 1.93 -12.74
C LEU A 165 17.53 0.93 -11.61
N ALA A 166 17.66 1.40 -10.38
CA ALA A 166 17.21 0.65 -9.19
C ALA A 166 15.69 0.36 -9.29
N SER A 167 15.26 -0.78 -8.75
CA SER A 167 13.84 -1.11 -8.66
C SER A 167 13.10 -0.09 -7.81
N ALA A 168 11.86 0.27 -8.15
CA ALA A 168 11.09 1.31 -7.48
C ALA A 168 10.97 1.09 -5.96
N TYR A 169 10.82 -0.16 -5.50
CA TYR A 169 10.71 -0.48 -4.07
C TYR A 169 11.99 -0.25 -3.26
N LYS A 170 13.13 -0.03 -3.92
CA LYS A 170 14.42 0.32 -3.31
C LYS A 170 14.66 1.83 -3.24
N ILE A 171 13.71 2.63 -3.71
CA ILE A 171 13.81 4.08 -3.75
C ILE A 171 12.94 4.64 -2.63
N ASN A 172 13.52 5.48 -1.79
CA ASN A 172 12.90 5.93 -0.54
C ASN A 172 11.64 6.79 -0.76
N ASP A 173 11.63 7.63 -1.80
CA ASP A 173 10.57 8.62 -2.01
C ASP A 173 10.33 8.93 -3.50
N TYR A 174 9.26 9.67 -3.76
CA TYR A 174 8.85 10.06 -5.10
C TYR A 174 9.84 11.02 -5.77
N GLU A 175 10.39 11.95 -5.02
CA GLU A 175 11.33 12.96 -5.50
C GLU A 175 12.59 12.30 -6.04
N ARG A 176 13.14 11.31 -5.32
CA ARG A 176 14.28 10.51 -5.77
C ARG A 176 13.95 9.66 -6.98
N LEU A 177 12.74 9.11 -7.03
CA LEU A 177 12.28 8.34 -8.19
C LEU A 177 12.23 9.24 -9.45
N VAL A 178 11.71 10.44 -9.34
CA VAL A 178 11.69 11.44 -10.42
C VAL A 178 13.11 11.84 -10.80
N LEU A 179 13.99 12.11 -9.82
CA LEU A 179 15.37 12.51 -10.07
C LEU A 179 16.14 11.46 -10.89
N ASN A 180 15.91 10.17 -10.63
CA ASN A 180 16.52 9.09 -11.41
C ASN A 180 16.14 9.11 -12.89
N LEU A 181 14.97 9.67 -13.24
CA LEU A 181 14.50 9.78 -14.62
C LEU A 181 14.89 11.10 -15.31
N LYS A 182 15.04 12.17 -14.55
CA LYS A 182 15.16 13.56 -15.02
C LYS A 182 16.35 13.78 -15.96
N ASN A 183 17.45 13.07 -15.74
CA ASN A 183 18.68 13.18 -16.51
C ASN A 183 18.80 12.09 -17.59
N LEU A 184 17.76 11.29 -17.80
CA LEU A 184 17.77 10.26 -18.82
C LEU A 184 17.12 10.74 -20.10
N TYR A 185 17.76 10.44 -21.20
CA TYR A 185 17.20 10.68 -22.53
C TYR A 185 16.61 9.39 -23.08
N PHE A 186 15.31 9.42 -23.35
CA PHE A 186 14.60 8.38 -24.05
C PHE A 186 14.52 8.72 -25.54
N PRO A 187 14.87 7.81 -26.48
CA PRO A 187 14.72 8.06 -27.90
C PRO A 187 13.25 8.23 -28.28
N LYS A 188 12.96 8.58 -29.52
CA LYS A 188 11.59 8.69 -30.02
C LYS A 188 10.83 7.38 -29.72
N THR A 189 10.03 7.42 -28.67
CA THR A 189 9.30 6.26 -28.15
C THR A 189 7.81 6.58 -28.18
N LYS A 190 7.01 5.63 -28.69
CA LYS A 190 5.55 5.73 -28.64
C LYS A 190 5.05 4.93 -27.44
N ILE A 191 4.37 5.61 -26.50
CA ILE A 191 3.75 4.99 -25.33
C ILE A 191 2.25 5.23 -25.44
N LEU A 192 1.47 4.15 -25.40
CA LEU A 192 0.02 4.22 -25.32
C LEU A 192 -0.41 4.02 -23.87
N VAL A 193 -1.14 4.98 -23.34
CA VAL A 193 -1.78 4.90 -22.02
C VAL A 193 -3.28 4.80 -22.23
N THR A 194 -3.90 3.71 -21.75
CA THR A 194 -5.34 3.49 -21.90
C THR A 194 -6.07 3.80 -20.60
N GLY A 195 -7.29 4.36 -20.71
CA GLY A 195 -8.11 4.78 -19.58
C GLY A 195 -7.73 6.17 -19.05
N ASP A 196 -8.61 6.72 -18.19
CA ASP A 196 -8.48 8.06 -17.59
C ASP A 196 -8.53 8.03 -16.04
N GLY A 197 -8.53 6.84 -15.46
CA GLY A 197 -8.60 6.63 -14.03
C GLY A 197 -7.34 7.04 -13.26
N ARG A 198 -7.34 6.86 -11.95
CA ARG A 198 -6.23 7.24 -11.05
C ARG A 198 -4.89 6.62 -11.47
N VAL A 199 -4.89 5.41 -12.03
CA VAL A 199 -3.67 4.73 -12.49
C VAL A 199 -3.10 5.45 -13.73
N ALA A 200 -3.92 5.69 -14.74
CA ALA A 200 -3.50 6.39 -15.96
C ALA A 200 -2.98 7.80 -15.65
N LYS A 201 -3.62 8.53 -14.75
CA LYS A 201 -3.16 9.85 -14.29
C LYS A 201 -1.78 9.77 -13.65
N GLY A 202 -1.49 8.74 -12.83
CA GLY A 202 -0.16 8.52 -12.27
C GLY A 202 0.90 8.21 -13.32
N VAL A 203 0.55 7.46 -14.38
CA VAL A 203 1.45 7.22 -15.52
C VAL A 203 1.79 8.53 -16.23
N ILE A 204 0.77 9.34 -16.56
CA ILE A 204 0.95 10.62 -17.26
C ILE A 204 1.77 11.59 -16.41
N GLU A 205 1.51 11.65 -15.11
CA GLU A 205 2.25 12.48 -14.16
C GLU A 205 3.76 12.18 -14.23
N LEU A 206 4.14 10.89 -14.20
CA LEU A 206 5.54 10.53 -14.28
C LEU A 206 6.15 10.77 -15.65
N LEU A 207 5.43 10.49 -16.75
CA LEU A 207 5.90 10.76 -18.10
C LEU A 207 6.20 12.24 -18.32
N ASN A 208 5.41 13.14 -17.71
CA ASN A 208 5.63 14.60 -17.77
C ASN A 208 6.94 15.04 -17.10
N GLN A 209 7.58 14.19 -16.28
CA GLN A 209 8.89 14.43 -15.69
C GLN A 209 10.05 13.98 -16.60
N THR A 210 9.76 13.42 -17.78
CA THR A 210 10.75 12.93 -18.75
C THR A 210 10.75 13.79 -20.01
N ASN A 211 11.68 13.49 -20.93
CA ASN A 211 11.67 14.11 -22.27
C ASN A 211 10.62 13.50 -23.20
N ILE A 212 9.85 12.52 -22.77
CA ILE A 212 8.78 11.90 -23.55
C ILE A 212 7.58 12.83 -23.54
N LYS A 213 7.37 13.52 -24.67
CA LYS A 213 6.22 14.42 -24.82
C LYS A 213 4.98 13.61 -25.18
N GLY A 214 3.94 13.71 -24.37
CA GLY A 214 2.66 13.08 -24.63
C GLY A 214 1.80 13.88 -25.61
N CYS A 215 1.15 13.18 -26.53
CA CYS A 215 -0.03 13.68 -27.21
C CYS A 215 -1.24 13.01 -26.56
N LEU A 216 -2.15 13.78 -25.96
CA LEU A 216 -3.39 13.26 -25.41
C LEU A 216 -4.31 12.88 -26.58
N LEU A 217 -4.34 11.61 -26.94
CA LEU A 217 -5.43 11.05 -27.70
C LEU A 217 -6.57 10.77 -26.71
N TYR A 218 -7.69 11.46 -26.85
CA TYR A 218 -8.93 11.12 -26.12
C TYR A 218 -9.37 9.72 -26.55
N THR A 219 -9.04 8.72 -25.75
CA THR A 219 -9.54 7.37 -25.91
C THR A 219 -10.85 7.25 -25.13
N SER A 220 -11.82 6.51 -25.68
CA SER A 220 -13.06 6.19 -24.98
C SER A 220 -12.76 5.59 -23.60
N PRO A 221 -13.62 5.84 -22.58
CA PRO A 221 -13.46 5.24 -21.27
C PRO A 221 -13.26 3.73 -21.36
N SER A 222 -12.40 3.19 -20.51
CA SER A 222 -12.24 1.73 -20.40
C SER A 222 -13.59 1.08 -20.10
N PRO A 223 -13.87 -0.14 -20.59
CA PRO A 223 -15.11 -0.86 -20.25
C PRO A 223 -15.33 -1.00 -18.73
N ARG A 224 -14.28 -0.95 -17.91
CA ARG A 224 -14.38 -0.95 -16.45
C ARG A 224 -14.85 0.38 -15.87
N ASP A 225 -14.68 1.48 -16.59
CA ASP A 225 -15.06 2.82 -16.14
C ASP A 225 -16.55 3.13 -16.49
N ARG A 226 -17.19 2.26 -17.30
CA ARG A 226 -18.62 2.41 -17.69
C ARG A 226 -19.60 1.82 -16.68
N ASN A 227 -19.12 1.11 -15.67
CA ASN A 227 -19.96 0.43 -14.65
C ASN A 227 -19.82 1.10 -13.28
N VAL A 228 -19.76 2.43 -13.25
CA VAL A 228 -19.84 3.24 -12.03
C VAL A 228 -21.09 4.11 -12.09
#